data_45dbc25eb39eab21683160fee357c53f
#
_entry.id   45dbc25eb39eab21683160fee357c53f
#
_cell.length_a   1.000
_cell.length_b   1.000
_cell.length_c   1.000
_cell.angle_alpha   90.00
_cell.angle_beta   90.00
_cell.angle_gamma   90.00
#
_symmetry.space_group_name_H-M   'P 1'
#
loop_
_entity.id
_entity.type
_entity.pdbx_description
1 polymer ?
#
loop_
_entity_poly.entity_id
_entity_poly.type
_entity_poly.pdbx_seq_one_letter_code
_entity_poly.pdbx_strand_id
1 'polypeptide(L)'
;YAMKSDTAITVLLQEMENHREDVIVILAGYNERMKAFMKRNEGLKSRIPYWIDFPDYTTEELTDIFKLMIHEKGFCVTDDAIKEAHYIFEKVRNIDDFGNGRYVRNLMERAVRQQSVRLLSTSESASDIQKEELFQITKSDIQMLGEGEKKERESGTARKELDEMVGLASVKTVIHKAIAKHKINKLCMEKGLQRDNASLHMVFTGNPGTAKTTVARLFAEIMKDEKILSTGVFVEAGRADLVGEHVGATAPLVKKKFKEAQGGVLFIDEAYSLCDGYDNGFGDEAINTIVQEMENHRDNVIVIFAGYPEPMKTFLDRNPGMRSRIAFCVEFADYSVEELCEITKLMLSRKQMTITEAGMKKLKKNFESIKDSRDYGNGRFARKMLEEAEMNLAERICQMDETEITTEVLTTIEESDIPDVPLEERRQIKKIGFAY
;
A
#
# COMPACT_ATOMS: atom_id res chain seq x y z
N TYR A 1 1.10 33.99 -2.26
CA TYR A 1 0.79 33.04 -1.12
C TYR A 1 1.83 33.11 0.01
N ALA A 2 3.06 33.59 -0.22
CA ALA A 2 4.06 33.83 0.81
C ALA A 2 3.61 34.88 1.85
N MET A 3 2.83 35.87 1.47
CA MET A 3 2.37 36.97 2.34
C MET A 3 1.43 36.53 3.50
N LYS A 4 0.64 35.45 3.39
CA LYS A 4 -0.28 35.05 4.45
C LYS A 4 0.40 34.31 5.61
N SER A 5 1.47 33.57 5.36
CA SER A 5 2.22 32.86 6.40
C SER A 5 3.06 33.82 7.25
N ASP A 6 3.63 34.88 6.64
CA ASP A 6 4.44 35.87 7.35
C ASP A 6 3.59 36.76 8.25
N THR A 7 2.34 37.05 7.85
CA THR A 7 1.37 37.80 8.67
C THR A 7 1.02 37.02 9.95
N ALA A 8 0.80 35.69 9.87
CA ALA A 8 0.49 34.88 11.04
C ALA A 8 1.66 34.84 12.04
N ILE A 9 2.91 34.75 11.55
CA ILE A 9 4.11 34.80 12.40
C ILE A 9 4.22 36.16 13.08
N THR A 10 3.96 37.24 12.37
CA THR A 10 4.01 38.60 12.91
C THR A 10 2.98 38.79 14.01
N VAL A 11 1.74 38.34 13.81
CA VAL A 11 0.68 38.39 14.85
C VAL A 11 1.08 37.53 16.05
N LEU A 12 1.59 36.31 15.82
CA LEU A 12 2.06 35.45 16.91
C LEU A 12 3.13 36.12 17.76
N LEU A 13 4.12 36.76 17.10
CA LEU A 13 5.18 37.49 17.80
C LEU A 13 4.64 38.69 18.61
N GLN A 14 3.63 39.37 18.08
CA GLN A 14 2.98 40.48 18.78
C GLN A 14 2.21 39.98 20.01
N GLU A 15 1.47 38.91 19.90
CA GLU A 15 0.73 38.30 21.01
C GLU A 15 1.67 37.68 22.06
N MET A 16 2.79 37.10 21.67
CA MET A 16 3.84 36.63 22.60
C MET A 16 4.45 37.78 23.43
N GLU A 17 4.54 39.00 22.86
CA GLU A 17 5.00 40.16 23.57
C GLU A 17 3.92 40.73 24.49
N ASN A 18 2.69 40.85 23.97
CA ASN A 18 1.56 41.41 24.75
C ASN A 18 1.18 40.57 26.00
N HIS A 19 1.36 39.26 25.90
CA HIS A 19 1.00 38.29 26.94
C HIS A 19 2.21 37.57 27.53
N ARG A 20 3.33 38.25 27.57
CA ARG A 20 4.61 37.69 28.04
C ARG A 20 4.58 37.15 29.48
N GLU A 21 3.73 37.68 30.31
CA GLU A 21 3.62 37.29 31.73
C GLU A 21 2.59 36.19 31.96
N ASP A 22 1.67 36.01 31.02
CA ASP A 22 0.51 35.13 31.19
C ASP A 22 0.55 33.87 30.30
N VAL A 23 1.37 33.87 29.25
CA VAL A 23 1.36 32.79 28.24
C VAL A 23 2.77 32.25 27.97
N ILE A 24 2.89 30.92 28.03
CA ILE A 24 4.08 30.21 27.60
C ILE A 24 3.79 29.61 26.20
N VAL A 25 4.60 29.94 25.19
CA VAL A 25 4.47 29.42 23.86
C VAL A 25 5.53 28.36 23.62
N ILE A 26 5.09 27.15 23.27
CA ILE A 26 5.95 26.01 22.91
C ILE A 26 5.74 25.70 21.44
N LEU A 27 6.79 25.87 20.63
CA LEU A 27 6.79 25.49 19.24
C LEU A 27 7.44 24.12 19.09
N ALA A 28 6.74 23.16 18.50
CA ALA A 28 7.23 21.81 18.29
C ALA A 28 7.23 21.45 16.81
N GLY A 29 8.23 20.71 16.36
CA GLY A 29 8.35 20.28 14.96
C GLY A 29 9.67 19.55 14.71
N TYR A 30 9.84 19.07 13.48
CA TYR A 30 11.06 18.39 13.04
C TYR A 30 12.26 19.36 13.05
N ASN A 31 13.42 18.90 13.52
CA ASN A 31 14.60 19.70 13.78
C ASN A 31 15.00 20.60 12.58
N GLU A 32 15.15 20.02 11.39
CA GLU A 32 15.54 20.78 10.19
C GLU A 32 14.46 21.79 9.75
N ARG A 33 13.19 21.41 9.84
CA ARG A 33 12.07 22.31 9.52
C ARG A 33 11.94 23.44 10.52
N MET A 34 12.18 23.18 11.80
CA MET A 34 12.18 24.19 12.85
C MET A 34 13.37 25.16 12.70
N LYS A 35 14.56 24.66 12.37
CA LYS A 35 15.71 25.53 12.03
C LYS A 35 15.40 26.44 10.84
N ALA A 36 14.75 25.91 9.80
CA ALA A 36 14.33 26.70 8.65
C ALA A 36 13.25 27.73 9.02
N PHE A 37 12.29 27.36 9.83
CA PHE A 37 11.23 28.24 10.36
C PHE A 37 11.81 29.41 11.15
N MET A 38 12.75 29.14 12.08
CA MET A 38 13.41 30.15 12.91
C MET A 38 14.28 31.12 12.09
N LYS A 39 14.80 30.70 10.91
CA LYS A 39 15.56 31.57 10.01
C LYS A 39 14.67 32.54 9.23
N ARG A 40 13.38 32.27 9.10
CA ARG A 40 12.45 33.14 8.31
C ARG A 40 12.15 34.46 8.99
N ASN A 41 12.26 34.53 10.31
CA ASN A 41 11.96 35.75 11.06
C ASN A 41 12.93 35.92 12.23
N GLU A 42 13.71 36.99 12.22
CA GLU A 42 14.69 37.30 13.27
C GLU A 42 14.02 37.55 14.62
N GLY A 43 12.75 38.04 14.65
CA GLY A 43 11.97 38.26 15.85
C GLY A 43 11.62 36.99 16.64
N LEU A 44 11.59 35.81 15.97
CA LEU A 44 11.40 34.52 16.64
C LEU A 44 12.60 34.16 17.52
N LYS A 45 13.83 34.39 17.03
CA LYS A 45 15.05 34.06 17.76
C LYS A 45 15.19 34.85 19.07
N SER A 46 14.76 36.09 19.09
CA SER A 46 14.87 36.95 20.28
C SER A 46 13.84 36.62 21.35
N ARG A 47 12.71 35.99 20.99
CA ARG A 47 11.59 35.66 21.88
C ARG A 47 11.54 34.20 22.31
N ILE A 48 12.30 33.33 21.67
CA ILE A 48 12.39 31.91 22.03
C ILE A 48 13.80 31.63 22.53
N PRO A 49 14.02 31.76 23.87
CA PRO A 49 15.35 31.66 24.48
C PRO A 49 15.79 30.19 24.65
N TYR A 50 14.86 29.25 24.69
CA TYR A 50 15.15 27.86 24.97
C TYR A 50 14.91 27.02 23.75
N TRP A 51 15.91 26.21 23.38
CA TRP A 51 15.85 25.20 22.36
C TRP A 51 16.05 23.84 23.02
N ILE A 52 15.06 22.99 22.94
CA ILE A 52 15.11 21.64 23.51
C ILE A 52 15.12 20.68 22.34
N ASP A 53 16.20 19.94 22.20
CA ASP A 53 16.34 18.90 21.20
C ASP A 53 15.84 17.56 21.76
N PHE A 54 15.03 16.87 20.99
CA PHE A 54 14.54 15.53 21.30
C PHE A 54 15.20 14.57 20.31
N PRO A 55 16.34 13.98 20.64
CA PRO A 55 16.98 12.99 19.78
C PRO A 55 16.12 11.74 19.68
N ASP A 56 16.36 10.96 18.63
CA ASP A 56 15.74 9.64 18.50
C ASP A 56 16.18 8.75 19.67
N TYR A 57 15.26 7.92 20.15
CA TYR A 57 15.54 6.97 21.22
C TYR A 57 16.56 5.92 20.78
N THR A 58 17.37 5.47 21.72
CA THR A 58 18.24 4.31 21.54
C THR A 58 17.41 3.02 21.48
N THR A 59 18.02 1.93 21.03
CA THR A 59 17.34 0.63 20.97
C THR A 59 16.93 0.14 22.36
N GLU A 60 17.78 0.41 23.37
CA GLU A 60 17.53 0.10 24.76
C GLU A 60 16.32 0.89 25.29
N GLU A 61 16.30 2.21 25.06
CA GLU A 61 15.17 3.07 25.47
C GLU A 61 13.85 2.65 24.79
N LEU A 62 13.87 2.31 23.49
CA LEU A 62 12.69 1.80 22.80
C LEU A 62 12.19 0.49 23.40
N THR A 63 13.12 -0.38 23.80
CA THR A 63 12.80 -1.66 24.46
C THR A 63 12.19 -1.43 25.83
N ASP A 64 12.68 -0.46 26.59
CA ASP A 64 12.14 -0.13 27.91
C ASP A 64 10.77 0.55 27.79
N ILE A 65 10.56 1.44 26.80
CA ILE A 65 9.24 2.01 26.48
C ILE A 65 8.26 0.88 26.12
N PHE A 66 8.68 -0.12 25.35
CA PHE A 66 7.85 -1.26 25.01
C PHE A 66 7.40 -2.07 26.24
N LYS A 67 8.33 -2.39 27.14
CA LYS A 67 8.01 -3.07 28.41
C LYS A 67 7.02 -2.25 29.26
N LEU A 68 7.26 -0.94 29.37
CA LEU A 68 6.41 -0.04 30.13
C LEU A 68 4.97 -0.05 29.57
N MET A 69 4.81 0.14 28.26
CA MET A 69 3.50 0.19 27.61
C MET A 69 2.73 -1.13 27.73
N ILE A 70 3.42 -2.28 27.65
CA ILE A 70 2.82 -3.60 27.85
C ILE A 70 2.33 -3.74 29.29
N HIS A 71 3.16 -3.36 30.25
CA HIS A 71 2.82 -3.43 31.68
C HIS A 71 1.64 -2.51 32.04
N GLU A 72 1.60 -1.30 31.49
CA GLU A 72 0.46 -0.37 31.68
C GLU A 72 -0.87 -0.93 31.13
N LYS A 73 -0.82 -1.79 30.13
CA LYS A 73 -1.99 -2.50 29.59
C LYS A 73 -2.36 -3.76 30.39
N GLY A 74 -1.61 -4.08 31.44
CA GLY A 74 -1.85 -5.24 32.28
C GLY A 74 -1.30 -6.58 31.70
N PHE A 75 -0.46 -6.51 30.66
CA PHE A 75 0.18 -7.69 30.09
C PHE A 75 1.58 -7.90 30.63
N CYS A 76 2.05 -9.16 30.60
CA CYS A 76 3.42 -9.57 30.84
C CYS A 76 4.09 -9.95 29.52
N VAL A 77 5.38 -9.73 29.41
CA VAL A 77 6.15 -10.07 28.22
C VAL A 77 7.29 -11.05 28.60
N THR A 78 7.50 -12.09 27.82
CA THR A 78 8.57 -13.05 28.08
C THR A 78 9.93 -12.48 27.70
N ASP A 79 11.03 -12.95 28.29
CA ASP A 79 12.39 -12.50 28.00
C ASP A 79 12.75 -12.70 26.53
N ASP A 80 12.29 -13.78 25.90
CA ASP A 80 12.55 -14.03 24.48
C ASP A 80 11.74 -13.10 23.56
N ALA A 81 10.54 -12.67 23.99
CA ALA A 81 9.76 -11.66 23.31
C ALA A 81 10.43 -10.26 23.41
N ILE A 82 11.05 -9.96 24.55
CA ILE A 82 11.83 -8.72 24.74
C ILE A 82 13.04 -8.70 23.79
N LYS A 83 13.77 -9.81 23.69
CA LYS A 83 14.92 -9.92 22.75
C LYS A 83 14.48 -9.73 21.30
N GLU A 84 13.34 -10.28 20.94
CA GLU A 84 12.79 -10.12 19.58
C GLU A 84 12.38 -8.67 19.31
N ALA A 85 11.71 -8.00 20.24
CA ALA A 85 11.37 -6.59 20.13
C ALA A 85 12.64 -5.72 20.00
N HIS A 86 13.68 -5.99 20.81
CA HIS A 86 14.97 -5.32 20.73
C HIS A 86 15.60 -5.46 19.34
N TYR A 87 15.63 -6.67 18.79
CA TYR A 87 16.14 -6.94 17.44
C TYR A 87 15.36 -6.17 16.36
N ILE A 88 14.03 -6.10 16.48
CA ILE A 88 13.21 -5.30 15.56
C ILE A 88 13.58 -3.81 15.65
N PHE A 89 13.74 -3.26 16.86
CA PHE A 89 14.10 -1.85 17.04
C PHE A 89 15.50 -1.54 16.50
N GLU A 90 16.47 -2.44 16.65
CA GLU A 90 17.81 -2.29 16.10
C GLU A 90 17.78 -2.16 14.57
N LYS A 91 16.94 -2.94 13.88
CA LYS A 91 16.80 -2.89 12.43
C LYS A 91 16.10 -1.63 11.92
N VAL A 92 15.04 -1.19 12.59
CA VAL A 92 14.19 -0.10 12.10
C VAL A 92 14.67 1.29 12.51
N ARG A 93 15.53 1.40 13.53
CA ARG A 93 16.07 2.67 14.03
C ARG A 93 16.80 3.49 12.96
N ASN A 94 17.42 2.82 11.98
CA ASN A 94 18.19 3.45 10.91
C ASN A 94 17.32 3.90 9.72
N ILE A 95 15.99 3.76 9.80
CA ILE A 95 15.06 4.18 8.77
C ILE A 95 14.67 5.64 9.04
N ASP A 96 14.81 6.52 8.06
CA ASP A 96 14.33 7.90 8.14
C ASP A 96 12.83 7.92 8.50
N ASP A 97 12.42 8.80 9.43
CA ASP A 97 11.05 8.92 9.94
C ASP A 97 10.50 7.65 10.63
N PHE A 98 11.36 6.90 11.30
CA PHE A 98 11.02 5.67 12.04
C PHE A 98 9.82 5.81 13.01
N GLY A 99 9.55 7.04 13.51
CA GLY A 99 8.39 7.33 14.36
C GLY A 99 8.56 7.01 15.84
N ASN A 100 9.73 6.55 16.28
CA ASN A 100 10.09 6.40 17.70
C ASN A 100 9.00 5.73 18.56
N GLY A 101 8.51 6.40 19.60
CA GLY A 101 7.47 5.88 20.49
C GLY A 101 6.14 5.54 19.82
N ARG A 102 5.82 6.11 18.64
CA ARG A 102 4.65 5.68 17.85
C ARG A 102 4.85 4.28 17.27
N TYR A 103 6.05 3.99 16.80
CA TYR A 103 6.38 2.66 16.30
C TYR A 103 6.28 1.61 17.42
N VAL A 104 6.83 1.92 18.60
CA VAL A 104 6.74 1.04 19.79
C VAL A 104 5.28 0.77 20.15
N ARG A 105 4.43 1.80 20.16
CA ARG A 105 2.99 1.64 20.42
C ARG A 105 2.32 0.75 19.39
N ASN A 106 2.59 0.96 18.11
CA ASN A 106 2.04 0.14 17.04
C ASN A 106 2.48 -1.33 17.16
N LEU A 107 3.74 -1.58 17.52
CA LEU A 107 4.26 -2.92 17.75
C LEU A 107 3.54 -3.59 18.92
N MET A 108 3.36 -2.88 20.03
CA MET A 108 2.64 -3.37 21.21
C MET A 108 1.19 -3.71 20.88
N GLU A 109 0.45 -2.80 20.23
CA GLU A 109 -0.95 -3.03 19.86
C GLU A 109 -1.13 -4.24 18.93
N ARG A 110 -0.19 -4.43 18.02
CA ARG A 110 -0.17 -5.62 17.14
C ARG A 110 0.15 -6.88 17.94
N ALA A 111 1.13 -6.86 18.85
CA ALA A 111 1.48 -8.00 19.68
C ALA A 111 0.30 -8.48 20.54
N VAL A 112 -0.44 -7.56 21.14
CA VAL A 112 -1.67 -7.88 21.89
C VAL A 112 -2.74 -8.52 20.98
N ARG A 113 -2.89 -8.03 19.75
CA ARG A 113 -3.82 -8.62 18.78
C ARG A 113 -3.41 -10.04 18.37
N GLN A 114 -2.12 -10.27 18.11
CA GLN A 114 -1.61 -11.60 17.74
C GLN A 114 -1.71 -12.60 18.90
N GLN A 115 -1.46 -12.16 20.12
CA GLN A 115 -1.69 -12.97 21.30
C GLN A 115 -3.15 -13.46 21.37
N SER A 116 -4.12 -12.59 21.09
CA SER A 116 -5.53 -12.98 21.04
C SER A 116 -5.80 -14.01 19.93
N VAL A 117 -5.22 -13.82 18.74
CA VAL A 117 -5.34 -14.78 17.63
C VAL A 117 -4.70 -16.12 17.99
N ARG A 118 -3.50 -16.13 18.59
CA ARG A 118 -2.83 -17.34 19.03
C ARG A 118 -3.68 -18.13 20.04
N LEU A 119 -4.21 -17.47 21.05
CA LEU A 119 -5.04 -18.12 22.07
C LEU A 119 -6.30 -18.75 21.47
N LEU A 120 -6.97 -18.05 20.55
CA LEU A 120 -8.14 -18.58 19.85
C LEU A 120 -7.83 -19.75 18.91
N SER A 121 -6.61 -19.78 18.34
CA SER A 121 -6.21 -20.88 17.43
C SER A 121 -5.67 -22.12 18.12
N THR A 122 -5.24 -22.01 19.39
CA THR A 122 -4.60 -23.11 20.14
C THR A 122 -5.58 -23.83 21.05
N SER A 123 -6.72 -23.23 21.39
CA SER A 123 -7.68 -23.77 22.35
C SER A 123 -8.95 -24.22 21.63
N GLU A 124 -9.32 -25.50 21.81
CA GLU A 124 -10.60 -26.05 21.32
C GLU A 124 -11.81 -25.51 22.12
N SER A 125 -11.56 -24.98 23.34
CA SER A 125 -12.58 -24.37 24.20
C SER A 125 -11.97 -23.20 24.99
N ALA A 126 -12.72 -22.11 25.17
CA ALA A 126 -12.29 -20.94 25.96
C ALA A 126 -12.01 -21.28 27.44
N SER A 127 -12.52 -22.44 27.96
CA SER A 127 -12.28 -22.92 29.31
C SER A 127 -10.87 -23.51 29.54
N ASP A 128 -10.14 -23.82 28.48
CA ASP A 128 -8.83 -24.51 28.54
C ASP A 128 -7.66 -23.56 28.63
N ILE A 129 -7.91 -22.26 28.48
CA ILE A 129 -6.87 -21.21 28.51
C ILE A 129 -6.56 -20.89 29.98
N GLN A 130 -5.29 -21.08 30.39
CA GLN A 130 -4.84 -20.71 31.72
C GLN A 130 -4.84 -19.19 31.90
N LYS A 131 -5.23 -18.69 33.07
CA LYS A 131 -5.33 -17.26 33.35
C LYS A 131 -4.02 -16.50 33.11
N GLU A 132 -2.88 -17.13 33.35
CA GLU A 132 -1.56 -16.56 33.12
C GLU A 132 -1.26 -16.35 31.62
N GLU A 133 -1.74 -17.24 30.75
CA GLU A 133 -1.56 -17.15 29.30
C GLU A 133 -2.36 -16.02 28.67
N LEU A 134 -3.51 -15.66 29.29
CA LEU A 134 -4.38 -14.58 28.83
C LEU A 134 -3.68 -13.19 28.85
N PHE A 135 -2.66 -13.05 29.69
CA PHE A 135 -1.95 -11.78 29.84
C PHE A 135 -0.49 -11.86 29.41
N GLN A 136 -0.06 -12.99 28.81
CA GLN A 136 1.33 -13.20 28.44
C GLN A 136 1.55 -13.00 26.94
N ILE A 137 2.47 -12.08 26.60
CA ILE A 137 2.97 -11.87 25.24
C ILE A 137 4.26 -12.68 25.07
N THR A 138 4.26 -13.55 24.07
CA THR A 138 5.37 -14.44 23.73
C THR A 138 6.12 -13.99 22.51
N LYS A 139 7.29 -14.58 22.26
CA LYS A 139 8.10 -14.33 21.07
C LYS A 139 7.29 -14.50 19.77
N SER A 140 6.43 -15.51 19.67
CA SER A 140 5.60 -15.75 18.48
C SER A 140 4.64 -14.60 18.18
N ASP A 141 4.13 -13.92 19.21
CA ASP A 141 3.21 -12.79 19.05
C ASP A 141 3.91 -11.56 18.48
N ILE A 142 5.23 -11.46 18.66
CA ILE A 142 6.08 -10.38 18.13
C ILE A 142 6.69 -10.76 16.79
N GLN A 143 7.14 -12.00 16.58
CA GLN A 143 7.74 -12.47 15.34
C GLN A 143 6.77 -12.40 14.15
N MET A 144 5.50 -12.69 14.36
CA MET A 144 4.47 -12.50 13.34
C MET A 144 4.28 -11.01 12.95
N LEU A 145 4.84 -10.07 13.73
CA LEU A 145 4.73 -8.63 13.54
C LEU A 145 5.98 -7.98 12.96
N GLY A 146 7.12 -8.64 13.09
CA GLY A 146 8.36 -8.34 12.37
C GLY A 146 8.23 -8.56 10.86
N GLU A 147 7.05 -8.96 10.41
CA GLU A 147 6.61 -9.05 9.03
C GLU A 147 6.18 -7.71 8.41
N GLY A 148 6.94 -6.66 8.63
CA GLY A 148 7.49 -5.85 7.57
C GLY A 148 8.69 -6.56 6.91
N GLU A 149 9.25 -7.59 7.53
CA GLU A 149 9.99 -8.65 6.87
C GLU A 149 8.96 -9.64 6.32
N LYS A 150 8.64 -9.51 5.03
CA LYS A 150 8.21 -10.64 4.22
C LYS A 150 8.98 -11.86 4.75
N LYS A 151 8.30 -12.93 5.28
CA LYS A 151 8.85 -14.28 5.18
C LYS A 151 9.53 -14.29 3.84
N GLU A 152 10.83 -14.55 3.77
CA GLU A 152 11.44 -14.77 2.46
C GLU A 152 10.59 -15.85 1.83
N ARG A 153 9.70 -15.40 0.93
CA ARG A 153 8.88 -16.34 0.18
C ARG A 153 9.87 -17.24 -0.50
N GLU A 154 9.65 -18.54 -0.43
CA GLU A 154 10.50 -19.47 -1.16
C GLU A 154 10.61 -18.98 -2.60
N SER A 155 11.84 -18.87 -3.10
CA SER A 155 12.11 -18.41 -4.45
C SER A 155 11.22 -19.15 -5.44
N GLY A 156 10.53 -18.42 -6.33
CA GLY A 156 9.57 -18.96 -7.28
C GLY A 156 8.11 -18.98 -6.83
N THR A 157 7.80 -18.71 -5.56
CA THR A 157 6.40 -18.64 -5.06
C THR A 157 5.62 -17.51 -5.73
N ALA A 158 6.22 -16.34 -5.89
CA ALA A 158 5.59 -15.19 -6.55
C ALA A 158 5.23 -15.50 -8.03
N ARG A 159 6.07 -16.28 -8.70
CA ARG A 159 5.79 -16.71 -10.07
C ARG A 159 4.62 -17.69 -10.14
N LYS A 160 4.56 -18.67 -9.24
CA LYS A 160 3.43 -19.58 -9.13
C LYS A 160 2.14 -18.84 -8.84
N GLU A 161 2.17 -17.89 -7.89
CA GLU A 161 1.01 -17.07 -7.54
C GLU A 161 0.52 -16.24 -8.74
N LEU A 162 1.42 -15.66 -9.55
CA LEU A 162 1.06 -14.98 -10.79
C LEU A 162 0.41 -15.94 -11.78
N ASP A 163 0.98 -17.14 -11.95
CA ASP A 163 0.47 -18.14 -12.90
C ASP A 163 -0.89 -18.71 -12.47
N GLU A 164 -1.16 -18.80 -11.15
CA GLU A 164 -2.43 -19.23 -10.57
C GLU A 164 -3.51 -18.13 -10.54
N MET A 165 -3.17 -16.86 -10.77
CA MET A 165 -4.17 -15.79 -10.85
C MET A 165 -5.18 -16.11 -11.96
N VAL A 166 -6.47 -15.88 -11.67
CA VAL A 166 -7.55 -16.07 -12.64
C VAL A 166 -7.38 -15.10 -13.80
N GLY A 167 -7.57 -15.57 -15.03
CA GLY A 167 -7.48 -14.76 -16.25
C GLY A 167 -6.07 -14.21 -16.51
N LEU A 168 -6.00 -12.94 -16.93
CA LEU A 168 -4.76 -12.17 -17.16
C LEU A 168 -3.76 -12.81 -18.14
N ALA A 169 -4.21 -13.59 -19.12
CA ALA A 169 -3.33 -14.32 -20.04
C ALA A 169 -2.35 -13.40 -20.80
N SER A 170 -2.82 -12.26 -21.28
CA SER A 170 -1.99 -11.24 -21.95
C SER A 170 -0.93 -10.67 -21.00
N VAL A 171 -1.31 -10.35 -19.77
CA VAL A 171 -0.44 -9.81 -18.73
C VAL A 171 0.67 -10.79 -18.38
N LYS A 172 0.32 -12.04 -18.08
CA LYS A 172 1.27 -13.14 -17.80
C LYS A 172 2.28 -13.29 -18.94
N THR A 173 1.79 -13.30 -20.18
CA THR A 173 2.65 -13.41 -21.36
C THR A 173 3.66 -12.28 -21.47
N VAL A 174 3.26 -11.03 -21.25
CA VAL A 174 4.16 -9.87 -21.32
C VAL A 174 5.21 -9.93 -20.20
N ILE A 175 4.80 -10.28 -18.98
CA ILE A 175 5.72 -10.42 -17.84
C ILE A 175 6.75 -11.53 -18.11
N HIS A 176 6.33 -12.69 -18.57
CA HIS A 176 7.26 -13.77 -18.92
C HIS A 176 8.23 -13.37 -20.05
N LYS A 177 7.77 -12.63 -21.06
CA LYS A 177 8.64 -12.08 -22.12
C LYS A 177 9.66 -11.08 -21.56
N ALA A 178 9.27 -10.22 -20.64
CA ALA A 178 10.18 -9.25 -20.00
C ALA A 178 11.30 -9.96 -19.23
N ILE A 179 10.95 -10.99 -18.44
CA ILE A 179 11.90 -11.81 -17.69
C ILE A 179 12.86 -12.54 -18.65
N ALA A 180 12.32 -13.20 -19.69
CA ALA A 180 13.10 -13.94 -20.66
C ALA A 180 14.09 -13.03 -21.42
N LYS A 181 13.65 -11.85 -21.85
CA LYS A 181 14.50 -10.85 -22.51
C LYS A 181 15.68 -10.45 -21.63
N HIS A 182 15.44 -10.19 -20.34
CA HIS A 182 16.51 -9.80 -19.42
C HIS A 182 17.51 -10.96 -19.20
N LYS A 183 17.02 -12.19 -19.00
CA LYS A 183 17.88 -13.38 -18.86
C LYS A 183 18.80 -13.57 -20.08
N ILE A 184 18.27 -13.41 -21.27
CA ILE A 184 19.06 -13.53 -22.50
C ILE A 184 20.10 -12.41 -22.59
N ASN A 185 19.73 -11.18 -22.27
CA ASN A 185 20.69 -10.06 -22.27
C ASN A 185 21.83 -10.30 -21.29
N LYS A 186 21.54 -10.76 -20.08
CA LYS A 186 22.56 -11.11 -19.08
C LYS A 186 23.51 -12.22 -19.60
N LEU A 187 22.96 -13.29 -20.14
CA LEU A 187 23.78 -14.38 -20.75
C LEU A 187 24.64 -13.88 -21.91
N CYS A 188 24.15 -12.96 -22.73
CA CYS A 188 24.93 -12.36 -23.81
C CYS A 188 26.10 -11.53 -23.26
N MET A 189 25.87 -10.72 -22.20
CA MET A 189 26.92 -9.94 -21.54
C MET A 189 28.01 -10.85 -20.94
N GLU A 190 27.60 -11.93 -20.26
CA GLU A 190 28.53 -12.92 -19.69
C GLU A 190 29.39 -13.60 -20.76
N LYS A 191 28.88 -13.70 -22.00
CA LYS A 191 29.63 -14.21 -23.16
C LYS A 191 30.37 -13.15 -23.95
N GLY A 192 30.47 -11.90 -23.45
CA GLY A 192 31.18 -10.80 -24.10
C GLY A 192 30.46 -10.20 -25.32
N LEU A 193 29.18 -10.52 -25.51
CA LEU A 193 28.38 -9.92 -26.58
C LEU A 193 27.80 -8.60 -26.08
N GLN A 194 28.08 -7.50 -26.79
CA GLN A 194 27.47 -6.20 -26.49
C GLN A 194 25.98 -6.24 -26.86
N ARG A 195 25.12 -6.03 -25.89
CA ARG A 195 23.70 -5.76 -26.08
C ARG A 195 23.30 -4.57 -25.23
N ASP A 196 22.45 -3.73 -25.78
CA ASP A 196 21.89 -2.61 -25.02
C ASP A 196 21.07 -3.14 -23.84
N ASN A 197 21.35 -2.62 -22.66
CA ASN A 197 20.50 -2.83 -21.48
C ASN A 197 19.13 -2.20 -21.76
N ALA A 198 18.20 -3.03 -22.23
CA ALA A 198 16.86 -2.54 -22.50
C ALA A 198 16.19 -2.19 -21.19
N SER A 199 15.69 -0.97 -21.08
CA SER A 199 14.81 -0.54 -19.99
C SER A 199 13.70 -1.57 -19.74
N LEU A 200 13.34 -1.79 -18.48
CA LEU A 200 12.21 -2.63 -18.07
C LEU A 200 11.02 -1.81 -17.56
N HIS A 201 11.04 -0.49 -17.76
CA HIS A 201 9.91 0.34 -17.36
C HIS A 201 8.65 -0.03 -18.14
N MET A 202 7.50 0.01 -17.45
CA MET A 202 6.23 -0.48 -17.98
C MET A 202 5.10 0.51 -17.78
N VAL A 203 4.07 0.34 -18.60
CA VAL A 203 2.76 0.98 -18.41
C VAL A 203 1.70 -0.10 -18.23
N PHE A 204 0.92 0.00 -17.18
CA PHE A 204 -0.23 -0.84 -16.88
C PHE A 204 -1.52 -0.08 -17.11
N THR A 205 -2.30 -0.46 -18.09
CA THR A 205 -3.59 0.17 -18.41
C THR A 205 -4.73 -0.79 -18.11
N GLY A 206 -5.84 -0.28 -17.60
CA GLY A 206 -7.03 -1.08 -17.32
C GLY A 206 -7.94 -0.41 -16.29
N ASN A 207 -9.18 -0.90 -16.21
CA ASN A 207 -10.19 -0.42 -15.26
C ASN A 207 -9.83 -0.75 -13.80
N PRO A 208 -10.53 -0.15 -12.81
CA PRO A 208 -10.31 -0.46 -11.40
C PRO A 208 -10.59 -1.93 -11.10
N GLY A 209 -9.83 -2.48 -10.13
CA GLY A 209 -10.06 -3.86 -9.68
C GLY A 209 -9.55 -4.96 -10.62
N THR A 210 -8.82 -4.63 -11.70
CA THR A 210 -8.22 -5.60 -12.63
C THR A 210 -6.87 -6.15 -12.17
N ALA A 211 -6.51 -5.98 -10.89
CA ALA A 211 -5.31 -6.49 -10.23
C ALA A 211 -3.97 -5.85 -10.65
N LYS A 212 -3.95 -4.63 -11.22
CA LYS A 212 -2.72 -3.93 -11.61
C LYS A 212 -1.67 -3.86 -10.51
N THR A 213 -2.04 -3.34 -9.32
CA THR A 213 -1.14 -3.21 -8.16
C THR A 213 -0.65 -4.56 -7.64
N THR A 214 -1.54 -5.56 -7.61
CA THR A 214 -1.19 -6.94 -7.18
C THR A 214 -0.13 -7.55 -8.10
N VAL A 215 -0.34 -7.45 -9.41
CA VAL A 215 0.61 -7.96 -10.40
C VAL A 215 1.94 -7.21 -10.36
N ALA A 216 1.92 -5.87 -10.18
CA ALA A 216 3.14 -5.08 -10.04
C ALA A 216 3.96 -5.48 -8.81
N ARG A 217 3.30 -5.81 -7.70
CA ARG A 217 3.95 -6.30 -6.48
C ARG A 217 4.57 -7.69 -6.68
N LEU A 218 3.83 -8.62 -7.30
CA LEU A 218 4.36 -9.94 -7.65
C LEU A 218 5.53 -9.83 -8.63
N PHE A 219 5.44 -8.93 -9.59
CA PHE A 219 6.53 -8.65 -10.53
C PHE A 219 7.80 -8.20 -9.82
N ALA A 220 7.73 -7.32 -8.83
CA ALA A 220 8.90 -6.89 -8.07
C ALA A 220 9.57 -8.07 -7.34
N GLU A 221 8.78 -8.98 -6.76
CA GLU A 221 9.28 -10.18 -6.09
C GLU A 221 9.91 -11.17 -7.09
N ILE A 222 9.26 -11.39 -8.24
CA ILE A 222 9.81 -12.24 -9.31
C ILE A 222 11.16 -11.67 -9.79
N MET A 223 11.26 -10.35 -9.98
CA MET A 223 12.51 -9.70 -10.40
C MET A 223 13.64 -9.87 -9.37
N LYS A 224 13.31 -9.89 -8.07
CA LYS A 224 14.26 -10.23 -6.99
C LYS A 224 14.69 -11.70 -7.10
N ASP A 225 13.74 -12.63 -7.22
CA ASP A 225 14.01 -14.07 -7.33
C ASP A 225 14.91 -14.42 -8.51
N GLU A 226 14.71 -13.72 -9.63
CA GLU A 226 15.49 -13.86 -10.85
C GLU A 226 16.84 -13.08 -10.80
N LYS A 227 17.16 -12.44 -9.65
CA LYS A 227 18.37 -11.62 -9.44
C LYS A 227 18.54 -10.49 -10.46
N ILE A 228 17.41 -9.94 -10.93
CA ILE A 228 17.35 -8.77 -11.80
C ILE A 228 17.37 -7.51 -10.96
N LEU A 229 16.59 -7.51 -9.87
CA LEU A 229 16.59 -6.47 -8.85
C LEU A 229 17.21 -7.01 -7.57
N SER A 230 17.90 -6.15 -6.83
CA SER A 230 18.66 -6.54 -5.63
C SER A 230 17.77 -6.77 -4.40
N THR A 231 16.72 -5.97 -4.22
CA THR A 231 15.88 -6.00 -3.02
C THR A 231 14.45 -6.48 -3.28
N GLY A 232 13.91 -6.24 -4.48
CA GLY A 232 12.51 -6.48 -4.81
C GLY A 232 11.54 -5.60 -4.01
N VAL A 233 12.02 -4.47 -3.46
CA VAL A 233 11.18 -3.50 -2.76
C VAL A 233 10.11 -2.96 -3.72
N PHE A 234 8.89 -2.78 -3.20
CA PHE A 234 7.78 -2.23 -3.95
C PHE A 234 7.34 -0.92 -3.28
N VAL A 235 7.54 0.18 -3.97
CA VAL A 235 7.16 1.52 -3.51
C VAL A 235 5.98 2.00 -4.35
N GLU A 236 4.87 2.29 -3.70
CA GLU A 236 3.68 2.87 -4.31
C GLU A 236 3.68 4.38 -4.12
N ALA A 237 3.38 5.11 -5.17
CA ALA A 237 3.32 6.57 -5.15
C ALA A 237 2.14 7.07 -5.98
N GLY A 238 1.46 8.08 -5.47
CA GLY A 238 0.45 8.85 -6.18
C GLY A 238 0.93 10.28 -6.44
N ARG A 239 0.04 11.11 -7.03
CA ARG A 239 0.33 12.53 -7.27
C ARG A 239 0.80 13.25 -6.01
N ALA A 240 0.16 13.04 -4.88
CA ALA A 240 0.48 13.72 -3.61
C ALA A 240 1.90 13.40 -3.09
N ASP A 241 2.44 12.25 -3.46
CA ASP A 241 3.80 11.83 -3.09
C ASP A 241 4.89 12.42 -3.98
N LEU A 242 4.53 12.86 -5.20
CA LEU A 242 5.46 13.24 -6.26
C LEU A 242 5.44 14.73 -6.57
N VAL A 243 4.34 15.42 -6.29
CA VAL A 243 4.13 16.83 -6.60
C VAL A 243 4.16 17.66 -5.33
N GLY A 244 5.06 18.64 -5.28
CA GLY A 244 5.18 19.53 -4.13
C GLY A 244 4.17 20.68 -4.17
N GLU A 245 3.87 21.24 -2.99
CA GLU A 245 2.95 22.37 -2.85
C GLU A 245 3.60 23.73 -3.19
N HIS A 246 4.95 23.77 -3.29
CA HIS A 246 5.71 24.99 -3.48
C HIS A 246 6.78 24.82 -4.56
N VAL A 247 7.19 25.93 -5.17
CA VAL A 247 8.28 25.98 -6.16
C VAL A 247 9.55 25.32 -5.59
N GLY A 248 10.11 24.36 -6.32
CA GLY A 248 11.33 23.65 -5.95
C GLY A 248 11.15 22.50 -4.97
N ALA A 249 9.91 22.16 -4.56
CA ALA A 249 9.62 21.01 -3.68
C ALA A 249 9.42 19.70 -4.45
N THR A 250 9.02 19.78 -5.73
CA THR A 250 8.66 18.62 -6.54
C THR A 250 9.85 17.71 -6.86
N ALA A 251 10.94 18.24 -7.37
CA ALA A 251 12.11 17.44 -7.74
C ALA A 251 12.74 16.68 -6.55
N PRO A 252 12.86 17.26 -5.33
CA PRO A 252 13.29 16.50 -4.14
C PRO A 252 12.36 15.35 -3.76
N LEU A 253 11.02 15.51 -3.88
CA LEU A 253 10.05 14.45 -3.59
C LEU A 253 10.21 13.28 -4.56
N VAL A 254 10.29 13.55 -5.86
CA VAL A 254 10.53 12.52 -6.87
C VAL A 254 11.82 11.75 -6.59
N LYS A 255 12.94 12.47 -6.34
CA LYS A 255 14.23 11.85 -6.02
C LYS A 255 14.18 11.01 -4.76
N LYS A 256 13.43 11.44 -3.73
CA LYS A 256 13.22 10.67 -2.52
C LYS A 256 12.52 9.34 -2.84
N LYS A 257 11.45 9.35 -3.64
CA LYS A 257 10.74 8.13 -4.05
C LYS A 257 11.60 7.17 -4.87
N PHE A 258 12.46 7.69 -5.76
CA PHE A 258 13.42 6.85 -6.47
C PHE A 258 14.46 6.23 -5.53
N LYS A 259 14.93 6.97 -4.52
CA LYS A 259 15.83 6.44 -3.49
C LYS A 259 15.16 5.34 -2.65
N GLU A 260 13.90 5.51 -2.26
CA GLU A 260 13.09 4.50 -1.55
C GLU A 260 12.93 3.22 -2.39
N ALA A 261 12.80 3.36 -3.72
CA ALA A 261 12.58 2.26 -4.66
C ALA A 261 13.89 1.59 -5.15
N GLN A 262 15.05 1.98 -4.65
CA GLN A 262 16.32 1.42 -5.11
C GLN A 262 16.38 -0.11 -4.94
N GLY A 263 16.78 -0.78 -6.01
CA GLY A 263 16.81 -2.25 -6.10
C GLY A 263 15.45 -2.89 -6.28
N GLY A 264 14.40 -2.11 -6.59
CA GLY A 264 13.02 -2.56 -6.64
C GLY A 264 12.18 -1.88 -7.71
N VAL A 265 10.88 -1.78 -7.42
CA VAL A 265 9.86 -1.23 -8.32
C VAL A 265 9.24 0.03 -7.71
N LEU A 266 9.20 1.11 -8.47
CA LEU A 266 8.40 2.30 -8.21
C LEU A 266 7.10 2.20 -9.01
N PHE A 267 5.99 2.02 -8.34
CA PHE A 267 4.66 1.94 -8.92
C PHE A 267 3.94 3.28 -8.75
N ILE A 268 3.62 3.94 -9.86
CA ILE A 268 2.94 5.22 -9.88
C ILE A 268 1.51 4.98 -10.32
N ASP A 269 0.58 5.02 -9.35
CA ASP A 269 -0.85 4.83 -9.64
C ASP A 269 -1.49 6.14 -10.11
N GLU A 270 -2.49 6.00 -10.99
CA GLU A 270 -3.18 7.12 -11.63
C GLU A 270 -2.21 8.17 -12.19
N ALA A 271 -1.16 7.70 -12.88
CA ALA A 271 -0.04 8.53 -13.35
C ALA A 271 -0.49 9.72 -14.22
N TYR A 272 -1.62 9.60 -14.91
CA TYR A 272 -2.24 10.69 -15.68
C TYR A 272 -2.60 11.89 -14.81
N SER A 273 -2.82 11.71 -13.51
CA SER A 273 -3.11 12.80 -12.58
C SER A 273 -1.97 13.82 -12.48
N LEU A 274 -0.74 13.43 -12.84
CA LEU A 274 0.40 14.34 -12.96
C LEU A 274 0.23 15.36 -14.07
N CYS A 275 -0.67 15.12 -15.06
CA CYS A 275 -0.94 16.01 -16.18
C CYS A 275 -2.08 17.01 -15.94
N ASP A 276 -2.78 16.94 -14.81
CA ASP A 276 -3.95 17.79 -14.53
C ASP A 276 -3.52 19.27 -14.41
N GLY A 277 -3.96 20.06 -15.38
CA GLY A 277 -3.44 21.40 -15.72
C GLY A 277 -3.77 22.55 -14.76
N TYR A 278 -4.16 22.29 -13.51
CA TYR A 278 -4.50 23.33 -12.53
C TYR A 278 -3.32 23.79 -11.65
N ASP A 279 -2.16 23.14 -11.75
CA ASP A 279 -1.02 23.37 -10.85
C ASP A 279 0.17 24.03 -11.56
N ASN A 280 0.13 25.27 -11.92
CA ASN A 280 1.31 26.12 -12.23
C ASN A 280 2.57 25.40 -12.81
N GLY A 281 2.44 24.23 -13.46
CA GLY A 281 3.52 23.44 -14.06
C GLY A 281 4.23 22.45 -13.12
N PHE A 282 3.83 22.30 -11.86
CA PHE A 282 4.47 21.36 -10.92
C PHE A 282 4.35 19.89 -11.35
N GLY A 283 3.24 19.51 -12.00
CA GLY A 283 3.08 18.18 -12.58
C GLY A 283 4.06 17.92 -13.73
N ASP A 284 4.29 18.89 -14.59
CA ASP A 284 5.28 18.79 -15.67
C ASP A 284 6.72 18.74 -15.11
N GLU A 285 7.01 19.45 -14.01
CA GLU A 285 8.28 19.33 -13.27
C GLU A 285 8.48 17.92 -12.72
N ALA A 286 7.43 17.31 -12.14
CA ALA A 286 7.48 15.94 -11.66
C ALA A 286 7.77 14.96 -12.80
N ILE A 287 7.04 15.06 -13.92
CA ILE A 287 7.22 14.20 -15.09
C ILE A 287 8.65 14.31 -15.63
N ASN A 288 9.17 15.54 -15.81
CA ASN A 288 10.52 15.75 -16.31
C ASN A 288 11.58 15.15 -15.35
N THR A 289 11.39 15.32 -14.05
CA THR A 289 12.30 14.74 -13.05
C THR A 289 12.21 13.22 -13.07
N ILE A 290 11.00 12.63 -13.17
CA ILE A 290 10.82 11.17 -13.29
C ILE A 290 11.57 10.64 -14.52
N VAL A 291 11.43 11.27 -15.68
CA VAL A 291 12.11 10.88 -16.92
C VAL A 291 13.62 10.91 -16.75
N GLN A 292 14.16 11.91 -16.06
CA GLN A 292 15.58 12.01 -15.75
C GLN A 292 16.04 10.89 -14.80
N GLU A 293 15.29 10.65 -13.73
CA GLU A 293 15.64 9.61 -12.74
C GLU A 293 15.47 8.18 -13.30
N MET A 294 14.53 7.96 -14.23
CA MET A 294 14.42 6.70 -14.97
C MET A 294 15.69 6.38 -15.78
N GLU A 295 16.34 7.39 -16.33
CA GLU A 295 17.62 7.21 -17.05
C GLU A 295 18.78 6.99 -16.07
N ASN A 296 18.85 7.81 -15.01
CA ASN A 296 19.90 7.72 -14.00
C ASN A 296 19.92 6.39 -13.25
N HIS A 297 18.76 5.78 -13.04
CA HIS A 297 18.56 4.56 -12.24
C HIS A 297 18.04 3.36 -13.06
N ARG A 298 18.17 3.39 -14.39
CA ARG A 298 17.60 2.40 -15.31
C ARG A 298 17.97 0.95 -15.01
N ASP A 299 19.12 0.71 -14.38
CA ASP A 299 19.64 -0.61 -14.06
C ASP A 299 19.22 -1.09 -12.66
N ASN A 300 18.66 -0.21 -11.84
CA ASN A 300 18.41 -0.47 -10.42
C ASN A 300 16.97 -0.22 -9.97
N VAL A 301 16.17 0.52 -10.75
CA VAL A 301 14.77 0.81 -10.45
C VAL A 301 13.92 0.56 -11.69
N ILE A 302 12.84 -0.22 -11.54
CA ILE A 302 11.83 -0.37 -12.57
C ILE A 302 10.65 0.53 -12.22
N VAL A 303 10.28 1.42 -13.13
CA VAL A 303 9.09 2.27 -12.97
C VAL A 303 7.92 1.66 -13.70
N ILE A 304 6.79 1.53 -13.01
CA ILE A 304 5.51 1.07 -13.57
C ILE A 304 4.49 2.19 -13.40
N PHE A 305 4.04 2.74 -14.51
CA PHE A 305 2.94 3.72 -14.53
C PHE A 305 1.62 2.98 -14.68
N ALA A 306 0.65 3.27 -13.83
CA ALA A 306 -0.66 2.63 -13.89
C ALA A 306 -1.78 3.66 -14.05
N GLY A 307 -2.87 3.27 -14.69
CA GLY A 307 -4.06 4.12 -14.84
C GLY A 307 -5.07 3.59 -15.84
N TYR A 308 -6.10 4.41 -16.09
CA TYR A 308 -7.13 4.11 -17.08
C TYR A 308 -6.59 4.23 -18.51
N PRO A 309 -7.08 3.42 -19.48
CA PRO A 309 -6.52 3.35 -20.83
C PRO A 309 -6.46 4.72 -21.54
N GLU A 310 -7.58 5.44 -21.64
CA GLU A 310 -7.64 6.72 -22.38
C GLU A 310 -6.82 7.84 -21.73
N PRO A 311 -6.92 8.10 -20.40
CA PRO A 311 -6.07 9.08 -19.74
C PRO A 311 -4.58 8.74 -19.82
N MET A 312 -4.21 7.46 -19.73
CA MET A 312 -2.81 7.04 -19.86
C MET A 312 -2.25 7.24 -21.25
N LYS A 313 -3.06 7.08 -22.29
CA LYS A 313 -2.66 7.41 -23.66
C LYS A 313 -2.32 8.90 -23.79
N THR A 314 -3.19 9.78 -23.30
CA THR A 314 -2.95 11.23 -23.26
C THR A 314 -1.69 11.59 -22.48
N PHE A 315 -1.47 10.95 -21.32
CA PHE A 315 -0.28 11.10 -20.49
C PHE A 315 1.02 10.78 -21.25
N LEU A 316 1.04 9.65 -21.97
CA LEU A 316 2.20 9.23 -22.75
C LEU A 316 2.46 10.11 -23.99
N ASP A 317 1.39 10.58 -24.65
CA ASP A 317 1.50 11.41 -25.84
C ASP A 317 2.03 12.81 -25.50
N ARG A 318 1.75 13.30 -24.27
CA ARG A 318 2.21 14.60 -23.78
C ARG A 318 3.72 14.66 -23.52
N ASN A 319 4.35 13.50 -23.25
CA ASN A 319 5.79 13.45 -22.99
C ASN A 319 6.51 12.37 -23.83
N PRO A 320 7.04 12.72 -25.01
CA PRO A 320 7.75 11.79 -25.90
C PRO A 320 8.98 11.13 -25.24
N GLY A 321 9.65 11.84 -24.33
CA GLY A 321 10.81 11.34 -23.59
C GLY A 321 10.44 10.16 -22.67
N MET A 322 9.25 10.17 -22.08
CA MET A 322 8.74 9.07 -21.28
C MET A 322 8.40 7.85 -22.15
N ARG A 323 7.70 8.08 -23.26
CA ARG A 323 7.30 7.01 -24.19
C ARG A 323 8.49 6.22 -24.73
N SER A 324 9.62 6.88 -25.00
CA SER A 324 10.84 6.23 -25.52
C SER A 324 11.54 5.31 -24.48
N ARG A 325 11.27 5.52 -23.18
CA ARG A 325 11.85 4.74 -22.07
C ARG A 325 10.98 3.60 -21.59
N ILE A 326 9.72 3.53 -22.03
CA ILE A 326 8.78 2.46 -21.70
C ILE A 326 8.98 1.30 -22.67
N ALA A 327 9.36 0.15 -22.16
CA ALA A 327 9.62 -1.04 -22.94
C ALA A 327 8.39 -1.92 -23.15
N PHE A 328 7.43 -1.87 -22.20
CA PHE A 328 6.26 -2.75 -22.23
C PHE A 328 5.00 -1.98 -21.86
N CYS A 329 3.96 -2.15 -22.70
CA CYS A 329 2.60 -1.74 -22.38
C CYS A 329 1.79 -3.01 -22.07
N VAL A 330 1.19 -3.04 -20.90
CA VAL A 330 0.46 -4.19 -20.38
C VAL A 330 -0.99 -3.77 -20.19
N GLU A 331 -1.88 -4.37 -20.95
CA GLU A 331 -3.31 -4.11 -20.87
C GLU A 331 -3.98 -5.14 -19.96
N PHE A 332 -4.66 -4.65 -18.95
CA PHE A 332 -5.48 -5.41 -18.02
C PHE A 332 -6.94 -5.30 -18.47
N ALA A 333 -7.38 -6.28 -19.22
CA ALA A 333 -8.77 -6.37 -19.64
C ALA A 333 -9.71 -6.56 -18.42
N ASP A 334 -10.97 -6.18 -18.58
CA ASP A 334 -11.99 -6.49 -17.59
C ASP A 334 -12.19 -8.00 -17.49
N TYR A 335 -12.45 -8.47 -16.27
CA TYR A 335 -12.76 -9.87 -16.04
C TYR A 335 -14.12 -10.25 -16.64
N SER A 336 -14.20 -11.44 -17.20
CA SER A 336 -15.46 -12.06 -17.58
C SER A 336 -16.27 -12.41 -16.31
N VAL A 337 -17.55 -12.66 -16.47
CA VAL A 337 -18.43 -13.09 -15.38
C VAL A 337 -17.94 -14.40 -14.76
N GLU A 338 -17.47 -15.32 -15.62
CA GLU A 338 -16.90 -16.60 -15.20
C GLU A 338 -15.64 -16.40 -14.35
N GLU A 339 -14.72 -15.55 -14.80
CA GLU A 339 -13.50 -15.21 -14.05
C GLU A 339 -13.81 -14.55 -12.71
N LEU A 340 -14.82 -13.67 -12.62
CA LEU A 340 -15.25 -13.08 -11.34
C LEU A 340 -15.82 -14.13 -10.39
N CYS A 341 -16.57 -15.10 -10.89
CA CYS A 341 -17.04 -16.23 -10.07
C CYS A 341 -15.87 -17.06 -9.53
N GLU A 342 -14.84 -17.31 -10.34
CA GLU A 342 -13.64 -18.02 -9.90
C GLU A 342 -12.84 -17.20 -8.87
N ILE A 343 -12.66 -15.90 -9.10
CA ILE A 343 -12.02 -15.00 -8.14
C ILE A 343 -12.77 -15.01 -6.80
N THR A 344 -14.10 -14.99 -6.84
CA THR A 344 -14.94 -15.06 -5.64
C THR A 344 -14.72 -16.36 -4.88
N LYS A 345 -14.70 -17.51 -5.57
CA LYS A 345 -14.41 -18.82 -4.95
C LYS A 345 -13.02 -18.83 -4.29
N LEU A 346 -12.01 -18.26 -4.96
CA LEU A 346 -10.67 -18.13 -4.38
C LEU A 346 -10.63 -17.23 -3.14
N MET A 347 -11.39 -16.12 -3.14
CA MET A 347 -11.49 -15.25 -1.98
C MET A 347 -12.14 -15.98 -0.79
N LEU A 348 -13.21 -16.72 -1.03
CA LEU A 348 -13.89 -17.52 -0.02
C LEU A 348 -13.00 -18.64 0.55
N SER A 349 -12.31 -19.40 -0.33
CA SER A 349 -11.43 -20.48 0.11
C SER A 349 -10.29 -19.98 0.99
N ARG A 350 -9.74 -18.79 0.74
CA ARG A 350 -8.72 -18.15 1.60
C ARG A 350 -9.26 -17.81 3.01
N LYS A 351 -10.56 -17.60 3.13
CA LYS A 351 -11.27 -17.35 4.40
C LYS A 351 -11.85 -18.63 5.02
N GLN A 352 -11.58 -19.79 4.43
CA GLN A 352 -12.18 -21.08 4.82
C GLN A 352 -13.71 -21.07 4.77
N MET A 353 -14.27 -20.29 3.84
CA MET A 353 -15.70 -20.15 3.61
C MET A 353 -16.11 -20.83 2.30
N THR A 354 -17.37 -21.18 2.21
CA THR A 354 -18.01 -21.77 1.03
C THR A 354 -19.25 -20.96 0.62
N ILE A 355 -19.76 -21.23 -0.55
CA ILE A 355 -21.00 -20.62 -1.06
C ILE A 355 -21.86 -21.71 -1.68
N THR A 356 -23.18 -21.65 -1.44
CA THR A 356 -24.13 -22.59 -2.06
C THR A 356 -24.23 -22.36 -3.57
N GLU A 357 -24.69 -23.39 -4.31
CA GLU A 357 -24.93 -23.25 -5.74
C GLU A 357 -25.94 -22.16 -6.07
N ALA A 358 -26.99 -22.01 -5.26
CA ALA A 358 -28.01 -20.96 -5.40
C ALA A 358 -27.39 -19.57 -5.17
N GLY A 359 -26.58 -19.40 -4.13
CA GLY A 359 -25.85 -18.18 -3.86
C GLY A 359 -24.90 -17.79 -4.99
N MET A 360 -24.13 -18.76 -5.51
CA MET A 360 -23.25 -18.52 -6.66
C MET A 360 -24.02 -18.14 -7.92
N LYS A 361 -25.20 -18.73 -8.14
CA LYS A 361 -26.06 -18.39 -9.28
C LYS A 361 -26.61 -16.94 -9.16
N LYS A 362 -27.01 -16.53 -7.97
CA LYS A 362 -27.45 -15.14 -7.71
C LYS A 362 -26.29 -14.17 -7.93
N LEU A 363 -25.10 -14.48 -7.41
CA LEU A 363 -23.90 -13.67 -7.59
C LEU A 363 -23.51 -13.53 -9.07
N LYS A 364 -23.56 -14.63 -9.82
CA LYS A 364 -23.33 -14.60 -11.29
C LYS A 364 -24.30 -13.66 -12.00
N LYS A 365 -25.59 -13.71 -11.65
CA LYS A 365 -26.62 -12.82 -12.21
C LYS A 365 -26.33 -11.34 -11.85
N ASN A 366 -25.82 -11.08 -10.64
CA ASN A 366 -25.41 -9.73 -10.25
C ASN A 366 -24.27 -9.23 -11.12
N PHE A 367 -23.24 -10.04 -11.36
CA PHE A 367 -22.13 -9.69 -12.26
C PHE A 367 -22.58 -9.43 -13.69
N GLU A 368 -23.49 -10.27 -14.22
CA GLU A 368 -24.08 -10.08 -15.54
C GLU A 368 -24.83 -8.75 -15.67
N SER A 369 -25.50 -8.31 -14.58
CA SER A 369 -26.31 -7.08 -14.58
C SER A 369 -25.52 -5.80 -14.66
N ILE A 370 -24.24 -5.81 -14.30
CA ILE A 370 -23.36 -4.63 -14.25
C ILE A 370 -22.20 -4.67 -15.25
N LYS A 371 -22.04 -5.77 -15.97
CA LYS A 371 -20.93 -5.99 -16.91
C LYS A 371 -20.71 -4.84 -17.89
N ASP A 372 -21.77 -4.18 -18.33
CA ASP A 372 -21.74 -3.09 -19.31
C ASP A 372 -21.74 -1.70 -18.64
N SER A 373 -21.64 -1.60 -17.31
CA SER A 373 -21.55 -0.32 -16.63
C SER A 373 -20.14 0.27 -16.72
N ARG A 374 -20.02 1.60 -16.81
CA ARG A 374 -18.73 2.30 -16.87
C ARG A 374 -17.86 2.06 -15.62
N ASP A 375 -18.49 1.78 -14.49
CA ASP A 375 -17.84 1.59 -13.18
C ASP A 375 -17.92 0.13 -12.72
N TYR A 376 -17.72 -0.80 -13.66
CA TYR A 376 -17.81 -2.23 -13.41
C TYR A 376 -16.95 -2.75 -12.23
N GLY A 377 -16.00 -2.00 -11.73
CA GLY A 377 -15.23 -2.29 -10.51
C GLY A 377 -14.48 -3.64 -10.45
N ASN A 378 -14.76 -4.57 -11.37
CA ASN A 378 -14.07 -5.86 -11.48
C ASN A 378 -13.92 -6.60 -10.12
N GLY A 379 -12.71 -6.98 -9.74
CA GLY A 379 -12.44 -7.66 -8.48
C GLY A 379 -12.75 -6.83 -7.22
N ARG A 380 -12.80 -5.47 -7.32
CA ARG A 380 -13.29 -4.63 -6.20
C ARG A 380 -14.78 -4.81 -5.97
N PHE A 381 -15.55 -4.92 -7.06
CA PHE A 381 -16.98 -5.19 -6.95
C PHE A 381 -17.25 -6.58 -6.39
N ALA A 382 -16.54 -7.61 -6.87
CA ALA A 382 -16.64 -8.96 -6.30
C ALA A 382 -16.34 -8.98 -4.80
N ARG A 383 -15.31 -8.24 -4.36
CA ARG A 383 -14.97 -8.11 -2.94
C ARG A 383 -16.08 -7.41 -2.14
N LYS A 384 -16.61 -6.28 -2.64
CA LYS A 384 -17.71 -5.55 -2.00
C LYS A 384 -18.93 -6.46 -1.80
N MET A 385 -19.31 -7.21 -2.84
CA MET A 385 -20.43 -8.16 -2.76
C MET A 385 -20.21 -9.25 -1.72
N LEU A 386 -18.97 -9.76 -1.58
CA LEU A 386 -18.64 -10.74 -0.55
C LEU A 386 -18.65 -10.15 0.85
N GLU A 387 -18.13 -8.94 1.05
CA GLU A 387 -18.13 -8.27 2.35
C GLU A 387 -19.57 -8.00 2.82
N GLU A 388 -20.47 -7.59 1.92
CA GLU A 388 -21.89 -7.44 2.22
C GLU A 388 -22.57 -8.79 2.50
N ALA A 389 -22.22 -9.85 1.75
CA ALA A 389 -22.74 -11.19 1.99
C ALA A 389 -22.29 -11.75 3.36
N GLU A 390 -21.05 -11.50 3.77
CA GLU A 390 -20.54 -11.86 5.10
C GLU A 390 -21.30 -11.13 6.22
N MET A 391 -21.67 -9.86 6.03
CA MET A 391 -22.48 -9.12 6.99
C MET A 391 -23.89 -9.71 7.10
N ASN A 392 -24.52 -10.02 5.97
CA ASN A 392 -25.86 -10.62 5.94
C ASN A 392 -25.85 -12.04 6.55
N LEU A 393 -24.80 -12.84 6.29
CA LEU A 393 -24.57 -14.11 6.95
C LEU A 393 -24.51 -13.94 8.49
N ALA A 394 -23.76 -12.96 8.97
CA ALA A 394 -23.65 -12.69 10.40
C ALA A 394 -24.99 -12.28 10.99
N GLU A 395 -25.80 -11.45 10.29
CA GLU A 395 -27.14 -11.08 10.72
C GLU A 395 -28.08 -12.29 10.76
N ARG A 396 -28.03 -13.17 9.75
CA ARG A 396 -28.83 -14.42 9.72
C ARG A 396 -28.48 -15.31 10.89
N ILE A 397 -27.18 -15.51 11.19
CA ILE A 397 -26.73 -16.35 12.31
C ILE A 397 -27.18 -15.76 13.65
N CYS A 398 -27.14 -14.44 13.84
CA CYS A 398 -27.61 -13.80 15.08
C CYS A 398 -29.12 -13.98 15.34
N GLN A 399 -29.91 -14.36 14.33
CA GLN A 399 -31.36 -14.62 14.45
C GLN A 399 -31.67 -16.12 14.66
N MET A 400 -30.66 -17.01 14.61
CA MET A 400 -30.83 -18.45 14.78
C MET A 400 -30.70 -18.84 16.26
N ASP A 401 -31.30 -19.97 16.63
CA ASP A 401 -31.09 -20.57 17.93
C ASP A 401 -29.67 -21.16 18.06
N GLU A 402 -29.03 -20.99 19.20
CA GLU A 402 -27.65 -21.46 19.42
C GLU A 402 -27.45 -22.96 19.10
N THR A 403 -28.49 -23.76 19.22
CA THR A 403 -28.46 -25.21 18.93
C THR A 403 -28.40 -25.53 17.43
N GLU A 404 -28.73 -24.57 16.55
CA GLU A 404 -28.74 -24.75 15.10
C GLU A 404 -27.43 -24.22 14.46
N ILE A 405 -26.59 -23.54 15.23
CA ILE A 405 -25.33 -22.94 14.75
C ILE A 405 -24.26 -24.03 14.66
N THR A 406 -24.07 -24.56 13.46
CA THR A 406 -22.99 -25.52 13.15
C THR A 406 -21.83 -24.82 12.47
N THR A 407 -20.65 -25.46 12.44
CA THR A 407 -19.48 -24.96 11.70
C THR A 407 -19.82 -24.71 10.21
N GLU A 408 -20.63 -25.56 9.63
CA GLU A 408 -21.07 -25.44 8.23
C GLU A 408 -21.93 -24.18 8.02
N VAL A 409 -22.86 -23.89 8.93
CA VAL A 409 -23.69 -22.68 8.90
C VAL A 409 -22.82 -21.43 9.04
N LEU A 410 -21.82 -21.45 9.93
CA LEU A 410 -20.90 -20.33 10.17
C LEU A 410 -20.02 -20.00 8.96
N THR A 411 -19.75 -20.98 8.09
CA THR A 411 -18.79 -20.84 6.99
C THR A 411 -19.44 -20.84 5.61
N THR A 412 -20.78 -21.00 5.52
CA THR A 412 -21.48 -21.14 4.23
C THR A 412 -22.37 -19.93 3.93
N ILE A 413 -22.07 -19.23 2.83
CA ILE A 413 -22.88 -18.15 2.29
C ILE A 413 -24.03 -18.76 1.48
N GLU A 414 -25.26 -18.38 1.79
CA GLU A 414 -26.48 -18.79 1.10
C GLU A 414 -26.96 -17.72 0.11
N GLU A 415 -28.00 -18.07 -0.68
CA GLU A 415 -28.62 -17.15 -1.62
C GLU A 415 -29.22 -15.90 -0.94
N SER A 416 -29.78 -16.08 0.27
CA SER A 416 -30.36 -15.01 1.08
C SER A 416 -29.32 -13.98 1.52
N ASP A 417 -28.06 -14.42 1.72
CA ASP A 417 -26.98 -13.57 2.18
C ASP A 417 -26.42 -12.67 1.04
N ILE A 418 -26.62 -13.05 -0.22
CA ILE A 418 -26.15 -12.26 -1.36
C ILE A 418 -27.02 -11.02 -1.56
N PRO A 419 -26.48 -9.80 -1.46
CA PRO A 419 -27.22 -8.58 -1.68
C PRO A 419 -27.70 -8.44 -3.14
N ASP A 420 -28.76 -7.69 -3.35
CA ASP A 420 -29.21 -7.31 -4.68
C ASP A 420 -28.46 -6.05 -5.15
N VAL A 421 -28.10 -6.02 -6.43
CA VAL A 421 -27.47 -4.83 -7.02
C VAL A 421 -28.48 -3.67 -7.07
N PRO A 422 -28.14 -2.49 -6.53
CA PRO A 422 -29.02 -1.32 -6.58
C PRO A 422 -29.41 -0.94 -8.01
N LEU A 423 -30.66 -0.54 -8.21
CA LEU A 423 -31.20 -0.16 -9.52
C LEU A 423 -30.46 1.04 -10.16
N GLU A 424 -29.82 1.88 -9.35
CA GLU A 424 -29.03 3.03 -9.80
C GLU A 424 -27.72 2.60 -10.49
N GLU A 425 -27.08 1.53 -10.03
CA GLU A 425 -25.88 0.96 -10.64
C GLU A 425 -26.21 0.23 -11.98
N ARG A 426 -27.47 -0.22 -12.15
CA ARG A 426 -27.97 -0.87 -13.39
C ARG A 426 -28.30 0.11 -14.52
N ARG A 427 -28.43 1.43 -14.26
CA ARG A 427 -29.05 2.41 -15.17
C ARG A 427 -28.12 3.33 -15.95
N GLN A 428 -26.81 3.16 -15.94
CA GLN A 428 -25.90 4.05 -16.70
C GLN A 428 -25.69 3.69 -18.18
N ILE A 429 -26.57 2.90 -18.79
CA ILE A 429 -26.55 2.68 -20.24
C ILE A 429 -27.80 3.31 -20.87
N LYS A 430 -27.79 4.61 -21.10
CA LYS A 430 -28.51 5.21 -22.23
C LYS A 430 -27.52 6.09 -23.01
N LYS A 431 -27.02 5.57 -24.11
CA LYS A 431 -26.53 6.40 -25.20
C LYS A 431 -27.65 7.37 -25.57
N ILE A 432 -27.54 8.63 -25.19
CA ILE A 432 -28.27 9.70 -25.83
C ILE A 432 -27.54 9.93 -27.14
N GLY A 433 -27.94 9.18 -28.17
CA GLY A 433 -27.56 9.46 -29.53
C GLY A 433 -28.28 10.71 -29.97
N PHE A 434 -27.58 11.83 -30.08
CA PHE A 434 -27.97 12.87 -30.98
C PHE A 434 -27.44 12.48 -32.36
N ALA A 435 -28.35 12.03 -33.20
CA ALA A 435 -28.11 12.00 -34.65
C ALA A 435 -28.15 13.45 -35.14
N TYR A 436 -27.03 13.90 -35.70
CA TYR A 436 -26.94 14.91 -36.75
C TYR A 436 -25.76 14.52 -37.65
#